data_aff453f99fed5ed95e02108628e6f82e
#
_entry.id   aff453f99fed5ed95e02108628e6f82e
#
_cell.length_a   1.000
_cell.length_b   1.000
_cell.length_c   1.000
_cell.angle_alpha   90.00
_cell.angle_beta   90.00
_cell.angle_gamma   90.00
#
_symmetry.space_group_name_H-M   'P 1'
#
loop_
_entity.id
_entity.type
_entity.pdbx_description
1 polymer ?
#
loop_
_entity_poly.entity_id
_entity_poly.type
_entity_poly.pdbx_seq_one_letter_code
_entity_poly.pdbx_strand_id
1 'polypeptide(L)'
;GIILFLIITSSWYGTMYGIHGNDFLLNFFGVHNYLRATVSEHPAQNVWYFYILMFFVGFAPWSFFLVYKMYKKYREKTLSFKKSDSLFQLLIIYSVVVFAFFQCIATKYTTYTFPMLFALSIMTAKLYTSNFKKIINVSVVFSVIYTLLLIFAAPPYMAMNAGKATGEFLKFEASSEKPVYFYENYSTSMVFYSDRKIYSTVEDNEFEDVKPGKLDWNAKNVMPLIKKSTALNDKDCYIITKNKKIDKFKNEISKIKGANIQIVKSDASYTIWHKTQK
;
A
#
# COMPACT_ATOMS: atom_id res chain seq x y z
N GLY A 1 -31.96 3.99 14.00
CA GLY A 1 -30.73 3.86 13.22
C GLY A 1 -29.49 4.25 14.04
N ILE A 2 -29.40 5.50 14.55
CA ILE A 2 -28.19 6.03 15.23
C ILE A 2 -27.84 5.23 16.49
N ILE A 3 -28.82 4.94 17.36
CA ILE A 3 -28.59 4.17 18.60
C ILE A 3 -28.03 2.77 18.28
N LEU A 4 -28.62 2.07 17.34
CA LEU A 4 -28.15 0.75 16.90
C LEU A 4 -26.74 0.82 16.32
N PHE A 5 -26.47 1.84 15.49
CA PHE A 5 -25.13 2.09 14.96
C PHE A 5 -24.11 2.30 16.09
N LEU A 6 -24.42 3.15 17.08
CA LEU A 6 -23.54 3.40 18.22
C LEU A 6 -23.29 2.15 19.07
N ILE A 7 -24.31 1.32 19.31
CA ILE A 7 -24.16 0.05 20.05
C ILE A 7 -23.20 -0.90 19.30
N ILE A 8 -23.39 -1.08 18.00
CA ILE A 8 -22.57 -1.99 17.19
C ILE A 8 -21.13 -1.47 17.10
N THR A 9 -20.94 -0.20 16.83
CA THR A 9 -19.59 0.38 16.72
C THR A 9 -18.87 0.41 18.07
N SER A 10 -19.56 0.78 19.16
CA SER A 10 -18.96 0.83 20.49
C SER A 10 -18.50 -0.54 20.99
N SER A 11 -19.11 -1.64 20.52
CA SER A 11 -18.68 -2.98 20.91
C SER A 11 -17.24 -3.25 20.48
N TRP A 12 -16.84 -2.83 19.29
CA TRP A 12 -15.48 -3.00 18.82
C TRP A 12 -14.54 -1.91 19.34
N TYR A 13 -14.89 -0.63 19.14
CA TYR A 13 -14.04 0.49 19.55
C TYR A 13 -13.81 0.53 21.08
N GLY A 14 -14.85 0.24 21.86
CA GLY A 14 -14.77 0.17 23.32
C GLY A 14 -13.87 -0.97 23.80
N THR A 15 -14.01 -2.15 23.20
CA THR A 15 -13.14 -3.29 23.52
C THR A 15 -11.69 -3.00 23.18
N MET A 16 -11.40 -2.46 21.99
CA MET A 16 -10.05 -2.11 21.57
C MET A 16 -9.43 -1.04 22.48
N TYR A 17 -10.21 -0.04 22.89
CA TYR A 17 -9.76 0.96 23.85
C TYR A 17 -9.51 0.34 25.24
N GLY A 18 -10.37 -0.56 25.69
CA GLY A 18 -10.19 -1.27 26.96
C GLY A 18 -8.92 -2.13 27.02
N ILE A 19 -8.51 -2.73 25.88
CA ILE A 19 -7.32 -3.59 25.81
C ILE A 19 -6.04 -2.77 25.60
N HIS A 20 -6.07 -1.75 24.74
CA HIS A 20 -4.88 -1.05 24.26
C HIS A 20 -4.79 0.41 24.73
N GLY A 21 -5.84 0.93 25.41
CA GLY A 21 -5.87 2.28 25.94
C GLY A 21 -5.63 3.37 24.89
N ASN A 22 -4.86 4.39 25.28
CA ASN A 22 -4.54 5.53 24.43
C ASN A 22 -3.71 5.16 23.18
N ASP A 23 -2.95 4.07 23.20
CA ASP A 23 -2.21 3.61 22.03
C ASP A 23 -3.13 3.26 20.86
N PHE A 24 -4.30 2.68 21.17
CA PHE A 24 -5.32 2.46 20.15
C PHE A 24 -5.84 3.77 19.54
N LEU A 25 -6.17 4.75 20.37
CA LEU A 25 -6.67 6.05 19.89
C LEU A 25 -5.62 6.77 19.04
N LEU A 26 -4.37 6.79 19.51
CA LEU A 26 -3.28 7.44 18.81
C LEU A 26 -2.99 6.77 17.45
N ASN A 27 -2.90 5.44 17.41
CA ASN A 27 -2.62 4.73 16.17
C ASN A 27 -3.82 4.76 15.23
N PHE A 28 -5.03 4.45 15.71
CA PHE A 28 -6.19 4.34 14.83
C PHE A 28 -6.67 5.71 14.35
N PHE A 29 -7.00 6.63 15.28
CA PHE A 29 -7.50 7.96 14.90
C PHE A 29 -6.37 8.94 14.56
N GLY A 30 -5.26 8.90 15.28
CA GLY A 30 -4.13 9.78 15.06
C GLY A 30 -3.39 9.42 13.77
N VAL A 31 -2.71 8.28 13.73
CA VAL A 31 -1.85 7.92 12.59
C VAL A 31 -2.67 7.51 11.36
N HIS A 32 -3.61 6.56 11.52
CA HIS A 32 -4.30 5.99 10.36
C HIS A 32 -5.45 6.86 9.80
N ASN A 33 -5.92 7.86 10.52
CA ASN A 33 -6.94 8.79 10.04
C ASN A 33 -6.41 10.22 9.92
N TYR A 34 -6.06 10.86 11.03
CA TYR A 34 -5.68 12.27 11.03
C TYR A 34 -4.37 12.52 10.27
N LEU A 35 -3.29 11.81 10.60
CA LEU A 35 -2.00 11.98 9.93
C LEU A 35 -2.12 11.63 8.44
N ARG A 36 -2.84 10.56 8.11
CA ARG A 36 -3.10 10.16 6.73
C ARG A 36 -3.87 11.20 5.92
N ALA A 37 -4.75 11.93 6.56
CA ALA A 37 -5.50 13.01 5.91
C ALA A 37 -4.65 14.27 5.68
N THR A 38 -3.72 14.58 6.58
CA THR A 38 -3.00 15.86 6.64
C THR A 38 -1.57 15.81 6.13
N VAL A 39 -0.88 14.68 6.30
CA VAL A 39 0.53 14.48 5.90
C VAL A 39 0.63 13.26 4.99
N SER A 40 1.26 13.39 3.84
CA SER A 40 1.35 12.28 2.89
C SER A 40 2.29 11.18 3.35
N GLU A 41 1.79 9.94 3.45
CA GLU A 41 2.60 8.73 3.64
C GLU A 41 3.45 8.43 2.39
N HIS A 42 2.97 8.86 1.21
CA HIS A 42 3.65 8.68 -0.08
C HIS A 42 3.75 10.02 -0.83
N PRO A 43 4.70 10.91 -0.48
CA PRO A 43 4.79 12.26 -1.07
C PRO A 43 4.82 12.27 -2.60
N ALA A 44 5.48 11.29 -3.23
CA ALA A 44 5.55 11.18 -4.69
C ALA A 44 4.19 10.93 -5.37
N GLN A 45 3.21 10.41 -4.63
CA GLN A 45 1.85 10.17 -5.12
C GLN A 45 0.90 11.34 -4.81
N ASN A 46 1.30 12.28 -3.94
CA ASN A 46 0.47 13.42 -3.56
C ASN A 46 0.50 14.53 -4.62
N VAL A 47 0.02 14.20 -5.83
CA VAL A 47 -0.08 15.11 -6.98
C VAL A 47 -1.54 15.31 -7.35
N TRP A 48 -1.88 16.51 -7.88
CA TRP A 48 -3.26 16.89 -8.17
C TRP A 48 -3.95 16.01 -9.22
N TYR A 49 -3.20 15.42 -10.13
CA TYR A 49 -3.72 14.57 -11.20
C TYR A 49 -3.80 13.08 -10.85
N PHE A 50 -3.39 12.66 -9.63
CA PHE A 50 -3.30 11.25 -9.26
C PHE A 50 -4.60 10.48 -9.49
N TYR A 51 -5.72 10.95 -8.95
CA TYR A 51 -7.01 10.26 -9.13
C TYR A 51 -7.62 10.45 -10.51
N ILE A 52 -7.25 11.50 -11.25
CA ILE A 52 -7.61 11.62 -12.66
C ILE A 52 -6.96 10.49 -13.46
N LEU A 53 -5.66 10.26 -13.26
CA LEU A 53 -4.94 9.16 -13.89
C LEU A 53 -5.54 7.79 -13.46
N MET A 54 -5.81 7.61 -12.17
CA MET A 54 -6.41 6.38 -11.65
C MET A 54 -7.81 6.12 -12.22
N PHE A 55 -8.61 7.16 -12.47
CA PHE A 55 -9.89 7.02 -13.17
C PHE A 55 -9.70 6.48 -14.59
N PHE A 56 -8.77 7.06 -15.36
CA PHE A 56 -8.57 6.60 -16.74
C PHE A 56 -7.96 5.20 -16.81
N VAL A 57 -7.02 4.85 -15.96
CA VAL A 57 -6.35 3.55 -15.96
C VAL A 57 -7.20 2.48 -15.26
N GLY A 58 -7.69 2.79 -14.06
CA GLY A 58 -8.39 1.82 -13.21
C GLY A 58 -9.83 1.52 -13.66
N PHE A 59 -10.44 2.42 -14.43
CA PHE A 59 -11.77 2.22 -15.02
C PHE A 59 -11.72 2.01 -16.54
N ALA A 60 -10.55 1.75 -17.12
CA ALA A 60 -10.45 1.41 -18.54
C ALA A 60 -11.17 0.08 -18.86
N PRO A 61 -11.82 -0.03 -20.05
CA PRO A 61 -11.97 1.00 -21.07
C PRO A 61 -13.16 1.94 -20.82
N TRP A 62 -13.95 1.73 -19.74
CA TRP A 62 -15.22 2.39 -19.46
C TRP A 62 -15.05 3.88 -19.19
N SER A 63 -13.93 4.31 -18.67
CA SER A 63 -13.59 5.74 -18.49
C SER A 63 -13.68 6.51 -19.81
N PHE A 64 -13.11 5.97 -20.88
CA PHE A 64 -13.16 6.59 -22.21
C PHE A 64 -14.57 6.60 -22.79
N PHE A 65 -15.30 5.50 -22.64
CA PHE A 65 -16.70 5.41 -23.10
C PHE A 65 -17.61 6.40 -22.35
N LEU A 66 -17.44 6.50 -21.03
CA LEU A 66 -18.20 7.42 -20.19
C LEU A 66 -17.92 8.86 -20.61
N VAL A 67 -16.66 9.26 -20.68
CA VAL A 67 -16.27 10.62 -21.07
C VAL A 67 -16.76 10.95 -22.48
N TYR A 68 -16.61 10.04 -23.43
CA TYR A 68 -17.11 10.23 -24.80
C TYR A 68 -18.63 10.49 -24.83
N LYS A 69 -19.42 9.69 -24.13
CA LYS A 69 -20.89 9.88 -24.09
C LYS A 69 -21.30 11.14 -23.38
N MET A 70 -20.63 11.50 -22.29
CA MET A 70 -20.87 12.77 -21.58
C MET A 70 -20.54 13.96 -22.49
N TYR A 71 -19.38 13.93 -23.16
CA TYR A 71 -18.97 14.96 -24.12
C TYR A 71 -19.96 15.08 -25.27
N LYS A 72 -20.42 13.96 -25.87
CA LYS A 72 -21.43 13.95 -26.94
C LYS A 72 -22.74 14.64 -26.49
N LYS A 73 -23.26 14.24 -25.32
CA LYS A 73 -24.47 14.86 -24.74
C LYS A 73 -24.29 16.34 -24.46
N TYR A 74 -23.10 16.77 -24.04
CA TYR A 74 -22.79 18.19 -23.86
C TYR A 74 -22.82 18.93 -25.18
N ARG A 75 -22.21 18.42 -26.23
CA ARG A 75 -22.24 19.02 -27.58
C ARG A 75 -23.64 19.11 -28.16
N GLU A 76 -24.45 18.10 -27.95
CA GLU A 76 -25.86 18.04 -28.39
C GLU A 76 -26.79 18.87 -27.49
N LYS A 77 -26.26 19.55 -26.46
CA LYS A 77 -27.03 20.31 -25.46
C LYS A 77 -28.13 19.48 -24.75
N THR A 78 -27.98 18.17 -24.74
CA THR A 78 -28.90 17.21 -24.06
C THR A 78 -28.44 16.83 -22.66
N LEU A 79 -27.22 17.24 -22.28
CA LEU A 79 -26.71 17.03 -20.93
C LEU A 79 -27.33 18.06 -19.97
N SER A 80 -28.19 17.57 -19.09
CA SER A 80 -28.79 18.41 -18.05
C SER A 80 -28.92 17.62 -16.76
N PHE A 81 -28.27 18.07 -15.71
CA PHE A 81 -28.35 17.46 -14.38
C PHE A 81 -29.81 17.46 -13.87
N LYS A 82 -30.49 18.61 -13.97
CA LYS A 82 -31.86 18.79 -13.48
C LYS A 82 -32.90 17.90 -14.21
N LYS A 83 -32.65 17.55 -15.47
CA LYS A 83 -33.55 16.72 -16.29
C LYS A 83 -33.20 15.20 -16.19
N SER A 84 -32.10 14.86 -15.53
CA SER A 84 -31.74 13.48 -15.32
C SER A 84 -32.62 12.84 -14.24
N ASP A 85 -32.79 11.54 -14.29
CA ASP A 85 -33.50 10.80 -13.24
C ASP A 85 -32.75 10.84 -11.91
N SER A 86 -33.48 10.66 -10.82
CA SER A 86 -32.96 10.78 -9.45
C SER A 86 -31.78 9.85 -9.18
N LEU A 87 -31.80 8.63 -9.75
CA LEU A 87 -30.69 7.69 -9.59
C LEU A 87 -29.41 8.24 -10.27
N PHE A 88 -29.53 8.77 -11.49
CA PHE A 88 -28.39 9.30 -12.21
C PHE A 88 -27.79 10.54 -11.49
N GLN A 89 -28.66 11.39 -10.94
CA GLN A 89 -28.22 12.53 -10.11
C GLN A 89 -27.48 12.05 -8.87
N LEU A 90 -28.00 11.04 -8.15
CA LEU A 90 -27.35 10.46 -6.97
C LEU A 90 -25.98 9.89 -7.32
N LEU A 91 -25.86 9.16 -8.42
CA LEU A 91 -24.58 8.57 -8.85
C LEU A 91 -23.54 9.62 -9.20
N ILE A 92 -23.94 10.73 -9.82
CA ILE A 92 -23.06 11.88 -10.08
C ILE A 92 -22.59 12.49 -8.76
N ILE A 93 -23.52 12.84 -7.86
CA ILE A 93 -23.19 13.45 -6.57
C ILE A 93 -22.24 12.54 -5.79
N TYR A 94 -22.57 11.26 -5.67
CA TYR A 94 -21.74 10.27 -4.98
C TYR A 94 -20.33 10.22 -5.58
N SER A 95 -20.21 10.11 -6.89
CA SER A 95 -18.90 10.05 -7.57
C SER A 95 -18.08 11.32 -7.36
N VAL A 96 -18.70 12.48 -7.44
CA VAL A 96 -18.04 13.77 -7.22
C VAL A 96 -17.61 13.93 -5.77
N VAL A 97 -18.45 13.55 -4.80
CA VAL A 97 -18.13 13.64 -3.37
C VAL A 97 -16.96 12.71 -3.02
N VAL A 98 -17.00 11.45 -3.46
CA VAL A 98 -15.91 10.48 -3.22
C VAL A 98 -14.60 10.98 -3.86
N PHE A 99 -14.67 11.44 -5.10
CA PHE A 99 -13.48 11.97 -5.79
C PHE A 99 -12.90 13.18 -5.07
N ALA A 100 -13.73 14.19 -4.76
CA ALA A 100 -13.30 15.42 -4.11
C ALA A 100 -12.72 15.14 -2.72
N PHE A 101 -13.39 14.31 -1.93
CA PHE A 101 -12.93 13.93 -0.60
C PHE A 101 -11.52 13.33 -0.63
N PHE A 102 -11.31 12.29 -1.44
CA PHE A 102 -9.98 11.65 -1.51
C PHE A 102 -8.94 12.51 -2.23
N GLN A 103 -9.37 13.41 -3.15
CA GLN A 103 -8.45 14.35 -3.78
C GLN A 103 -7.89 15.37 -2.79
N CYS A 104 -8.66 15.78 -1.78
CA CYS A 104 -8.23 16.70 -0.73
C CYS A 104 -7.33 16.04 0.34
N ILE A 105 -7.38 14.72 0.51
CA ILE A 105 -6.55 13.99 1.48
C ILE A 105 -5.09 13.95 0.99
N ALA A 106 -4.15 14.17 1.92
CA ALA A 106 -2.71 14.21 1.61
C ALA A 106 -2.14 12.85 1.18
N THR A 107 -2.50 11.76 1.87
CA THR A 107 -2.07 10.40 1.49
C THR A 107 -2.99 9.83 0.42
N LYS A 108 -2.44 9.49 -0.72
CA LYS A 108 -3.19 8.92 -1.85
C LYS A 108 -2.87 7.44 -2.03
N TYR A 109 -3.95 6.63 -2.06
CA TYR A 109 -3.88 5.21 -2.42
C TYR A 109 -4.77 4.96 -3.64
N THR A 110 -4.32 4.08 -4.52
CA THR A 110 -5.06 3.71 -5.75
C THR A 110 -6.46 3.18 -5.46
N THR A 111 -6.64 2.53 -4.30
CA THR A 111 -7.89 1.89 -3.88
C THR A 111 -8.93 2.85 -3.30
N TYR A 112 -8.57 4.07 -2.93
CA TYR A 112 -9.50 4.99 -2.26
C TYR A 112 -10.69 5.40 -3.14
N THR A 113 -10.50 5.45 -4.44
CA THR A 113 -11.59 5.77 -5.38
C THR A 113 -12.36 4.56 -5.89
N PHE A 114 -12.05 3.33 -5.44
CA PHE A 114 -12.78 2.12 -5.83
C PHE A 114 -14.30 2.20 -5.56
N PRO A 115 -14.80 2.76 -4.45
CA PRO A 115 -16.24 2.92 -4.25
C PRO A 115 -16.92 3.71 -5.38
N MET A 116 -16.22 4.67 -5.99
CA MET A 116 -16.74 5.45 -7.12
C MET A 116 -16.96 4.58 -8.37
N LEU A 117 -16.16 3.54 -8.58
CA LEU A 117 -16.24 2.69 -9.78
C LEU A 117 -17.61 2.01 -9.92
N PHE A 118 -18.25 1.65 -8.83
CA PHE A 118 -19.60 1.10 -8.84
C PHE A 118 -20.61 2.10 -9.43
N ALA A 119 -20.60 3.33 -8.95
CA ALA A 119 -21.48 4.38 -9.45
C ALA A 119 -21.19 4.71 -10.93
N LEU A 120 -19.93 4.79 -11.32
CA LEU A 120 -19.52 5.05 -12.71
C LEU A 120 -19.93 3.92 -13.65
N SER A 121 -19.90 2.67 -13.18
CA SER A 121 -20.34 1.51 -13.97
C SER A 121 -21.84 1.58 -14.28
N ILE A 122 -22.68 1.89 -13.29
CA ILE A 122 -24.12 2.07 -13.50
C ILE A 122 -24.40 3.24 -14.43
N MET A 123 -23.71 4.38 -14.25
CA MET A 123 -23.82 5.53 -15.14
C MET A 123 -23.48 5.17 -16.59
N THR A 124 -22.39 4.43 -16.79
CA THR A 124 -21.96 3.97 -18.11
C THR A 124 -23.01 3.07 -18.73
N ALA A 125 -23.52 2.09 -18.00
CA ALA A 125 -24.58 1.19 -18.47
C ALA A 125 -25.84 1.96 -18.88
N LYS A 126 -26.30 2.92 -18.07
CA LYS A 126 -27.46 3.77 -18.39
C LYS A 126 -27.26 4.61 -19.67
N LEU A 127 -26.05 5.08 -19.92
CA LEU A 127 -25.73 5.89 -21.11
C LEU A 127 -25.68 5.04 -22.40
N TYR A 128 -25.52 3.74 -22.30
CA TYR A 128 -25.32 2.82 -23.42
C TYR A 128 -26.43 1.77 -23.57
N THR A 129 -27.60 1.96 -23.00
CA THR A 129 -28.73 0.99 -23.07
C THR A 129 -29.07 0.58 -24.50
N SER A 130 -29.02 1.48 -25.47
CA SER A 130 -29.26 1.18 -26.89
C SER A 130 -28.20 0.31 -27.56
N ASN A 131 -27.00 0.18 -26.97
CA ASN A 131 -25.87 -0.55 -27.50
C ASN A 131 -25.38 -1.66 -26.55
N PHE A 132 -26.29 -2.26 -25.81
CA PHE A 132 -26.00 -3.19 -24.72
C PHE A 132 -25.13 -4.39 -25.15
N LYS A 133 -25.42 -5.01 -26.31
CA LYS A 133 -24.62 -6.12 -26.86
C LYS A 133 -23.15 -5.73 -27.07
N LYS A 134 -22.93 -4.51 -27.59
CA LYS A 134 -21.55 -3.98 -27.78
C LYS A 134 -20.80 -3.84 -26.45
N ILE A 135 -21.49 -3.33 -25.44
CA ILE A 135 -20.92 -3.18 -24.09
C ILE A 135 -20.54 -4.54 -23.52
N ILE A 136 -21.44 -5.54 -23.59
CA ILE A 136 -21.13 -6.90 -23.10
C ILE A 136 -19.91 -7.47 -23.83
N ASN A 137 -19.85 -7.40 -25.15
CA ASN A 137 -18.72 -7.95 -25.88
C ASN A 137 -17.41 -7.29 -25.50
N VAL A 138 -17.38 -5.97 -25.36
CA VAL A 138 -16.20 -5.24 -24.87
C VAL A 138 -15.83 -5.66 -23.45
N SER A 139 -16.82 -5.79 -22.56
CA SER A 139 -16.60 -6.27 -21.17
C SER A 139 -15.94 -7.65 -21.15
N VAL A 140 -16.47 -8.58 -21.94
CA VAL A 140 -15.94 -9.95 -22.02
C VAL A 140 -14.50 -9.95 -22.50
N VAL A 141 -14.20 -9.22 -23.61
CA VAL A 141 -12.82 -9.13 -24.13
C VAL A 141 -11.87 -8.57 -23.10
N PHE A 142 -12.21 -7.44 -22.46
CA PHE A 142 -11.34 -6.84 -21.44
C PHE A 142 -11.23 -7.71 -20.19
N SER A 143 -12.29 -8.39 -19.77
CA SER A 143 -12.24 -9.35 -18.66
C SER A 143 -11.25 -10.47 -18.95
N VAL A 144 -11.26 -11.02 -20.16
CA VAL A 144 -10.30 -12.05 -20.59
C VAL A 144 -8.88 -11.48 -20.55
N ILE A 145 -8.65 -10.29 -21.12
CA ILE A 145 -7.33 -9.64 -21.12
C ILE A 145 -6.83 -9.43 -19.69
N TYR A 146 -7.64 -8.86 -18.80
CA TYR A 146 -7.25 -8.64 -17.41
C TYR A 146 -6.99 -9.95 -16.66
N THR A 147 -7.79 -10.98 -16.91
CA THR A 147 -7.57 -12.31 -16.32
C THR A 147 -6.24 -12.90 -16.76
N LEU A 148 -5.91 -12.80 -18.04
CA LEU A 148 -4.62 -13.26 -18.55
C LEU A 148 -3.44 -12.46 -17.94
N LEU A 149 -3.57 -11.14 -17.85
CA LEU A 149 -2.55 -10.30 -17.18
C LEU A 149 -2.38 -10.67 -15.70
N LEU A 150 -3.48 -10.92 -14.97
CA LEU A 150 -3.43 -11.32 -13.57
C LEU A 150 -2.81 -12.71 -13.37
N ILE A 151 -3.04 -13.63 -14.29
CA ILE A 151 -2.49 -15.00 -14.20
C ILE A 151 -1.00 -15.03 -14.59
N PHE A 152 -0.62 -14.34 -15.66
CA PHE A 152 0.70 -14.50 -16.27
C PHE A 152 1.68 -13.38 -15.92
N ALA A 153 1.23 -12.15 -15.75
CA ALA A 153 2.13 -11.00 -15.52
C ALA A 153 2.22 -10.61 -14.05
N ALA A 154 1.12 -10.63 -13.28
CA ALA A 154 1.13 -10.17 -11.90
C ALA A 154 1.94 -11.07 -10.96
N PRO A 155 1.86 -12.42 -10.98
CA PRO A 155 2.58 -13.26 -10.03
C PRO A 155 4.10 -13.12 -10.11
N PRO A 156 4.76 -13.18 -11.27
CA PRO A 156 6.21 -12.99 -11.34
C PRO A 156 6.63 -11.58 -10.89
N TYR A 157 5.88 -10.54 -11.27
CA TYR A 157 6.15 -9.18 -10.82
C TYR A 157 6.03 -9.04 -9.30
N MET A 158 4.99 -9.60 -8.70
CA MET A 158 4.79 -9.58 -7.25
C MET A 158 5.86 -10.38 -6.52
N ALA A 159 6.22 -11.57 -7.01
CA ALA A 159 7.25 -12.40 -6.41
C ALA A 159 8.62 -11.71 -6.36
N MET A 160 9.00 -11.03 -7.45
CA MET A 160 10.25 -10.27 -7.52
C MET A 160 10.31 -9.15 -6.47
N ASN A 161 9.19 -8.47 -6.21
CA ASN A 161 9.15 -7.34 -5.27
C ASN A 161 8.88 -7.78 -3.82
N ALA A 162 8.27 -8.93 -3.61
CA ALA A 162 7.93 -9.44 -2.29
C ALA A 162 9.13 -10.03 -1.53
N GLY A 163 10.24 -10.33 -2.20
CA GLY A 163 11.37 -11.01 -1.58
C GLY A 163 11.01 -12.45 -1.14
N LYS A 164 10.15 -13.13 -1.91
CA LYS A 164 9.71 -14.50 -1.59
C LYS A 164 10.90 -15.46 -1.54
N ALA A 165 11.73 -15.48 -2.58
CA ALA A 165 12.88 -16.39 -2.66
C ALA A 165 13.90 -16.17 -1.54
N THR A 166 14.13 -14.90 -1.16
CA THR A 166 14.98 -14.53 -0.03
C THR A 166 14.35 -14.93 1.33
N GLY A 167 13.03 -14.79 1.47
CA GLY A 167 12.31 -15.21 2.67
C GLY A 167 12.34 -16.73 2.86
N GLU A 168 12.07 -17.50 1.80
CA GLU A 168 12.14 -18.96 1.81
C GLU A 168 13.56 -19.48 2.12
N PHE A 169 14.59 -18.83 1.60
CA PHE A 169 15.98 -19.13 1.97
C PHE A 169 16.20 -18.98 3.49
N LEU A 170 15.71 -17.91 4.09
CA LEU A 170 15.82 -17.71 5.54
C LEU A 170 15.07 -18.77 6.34
N LYS A 171 13.99 -19.32 5.81
CA LYS A 171 13.18 -20.35 6.46
C LYS A 171 13.86 -21.73 6.41
N PHE A 172 14.38 -22.11 5.25
CA PHE A 172 14.77 -23.50 4.97
C PHE A 172 16.27 -23.74 4.93
N GLU A 173 17.07 -22.73 4.59
CA GLU A 173 18.51 -22.90 4.36
C GLU A 173 19.37 -22.14 5.38
N ALA A 174 18.88 -21.02 5.93
CA ALA A 174 19.65 -20.24 6.90
C ALA A 174 19.50 -20.80 8.32
N SER A 175 20.57 -20.71 9.11
CA SER A 175 20.55 -21.12 10.54
C SER A 175 19.44 -20.37 11.29
N SER A 176 18.57 -21.13 11.98
CA SER A 176 17.45 -20.57 12.75
C SER A 176 17.90 -19.84 14.02
N GLU A 177 19.07 -20.13 14.53
CA GLU A 177 19.61 -19.55 15.78
C GLU A 177 20.16 -18.13 15.58
N LYS A 178 20.55 -17.77 14.33
CA LYS A 178 21.15 -16.48 14.06
C LYS A 178 20.09 -15.39 13.90
N PRO A 179 20.28 -14.23 14.54
CA PRO A 179 19.37 -13.10 14.36
C PRO A 179 19.41 -12.58 12.92
N VAL A 180 18.28 -11.99 12.50
CA VAL A 180 18.10 -11.46 11.15
C VAL A 180 17.68 -10.00 11.25
N TYR A 181 18.36 -9.15 10.51
CA TYR A 181 18.15 -7.69 10.51
C TYR A 181 17.85 -7.18 9.11
N PHE A 182 16.86 -6.30 8.98
CA PHE A 182 16.71 -5.45 7.80
C PHE A 182 17.56 -4.19 7.95
N TYR A 183 18.40 -3.92 6.99
CA TYR A 183 19.17 -2.68 6.93
C TYR A 183 18.31 -1.54 6.35
N GLU A 184 17.89 -0.63 7.23
CA GLU A 184 17.09 0.57 6.90
C GLU A 184 15.87 0.27 6.00
N ASN A 185 15.23 -0.84 6.21
CA ASN A 185 14.06 -1.26 5.45
C ASN A 185 13.23 -2.24 6.27
N TYR A 186 12.02 -2.52 5.81
CA TYR A 186 11.19 -3.60 6.34
C TYR A 186 10.32 -4.18 5.23
N SER A 187 10.17 -5.49 5.19
CA SER A 187 9.29 -6.19 4.27
C SER A 187 8.44 -7.20 5.02
N THR A 188 7.15 -6.88 5.17
CA THR A 188 6.18 -7.78 5.81
C THR A 188 6.02 -9.10 5.08
N SER A 189 6.09 -9.08 3.75
CA SER A 189 6.05 -10.29 2.93
C SER A 189 7.25 -11.20 3.19
N MET A 190 8.45 -10.64 3.34
CA MET A 190 9.64 -11.44 3.65
C MET A 190 9.56 -12.05 5.06
N VAL A 191 9.04 -11.31 6.05
CA VAL A 191 8.76 -11.84 7.39
C VAL A 191 7.78 -13.02 7.30
N PHE A 192 6.71 -12.88 6.51
CA PHE A 192 5.74 -13.95 6.28
C PHE A 192 6.38 -15.20 5.65
N TYR A 193 7.14 -15.04 4.57
CA TYR A 193 7.78 -16.19 3.89
C TYR A 193 8.92 -16.82 4.68
N SER A 194 9.62 -16.05 5.52
CA SER A 194 10.71 -16.58 6.35
C SER A 194 10.22 -17.28 7.60
N ASP A 195 8.98 -17.00 8.04
CA ASP A 195 8.43 -17.50 9.32
C ASP A 195 9.33 -17.12 10.51
N ARG A 196 10.02 -15.98 10.43
CA ARG A 196 11.01 -15.53 11.42
C ARG A 196 10.74 -14.11 11.83
N LYS A 197 11.04 -13.80 13.10
CA LYS A 197 11.09 -12.41 13.57
C LYS A 197 12.34 -11.74 12.97
N ILE A 198 12.13 -10.69 12.18
CA ILE A 198 13.20 -9.92 11.56
C ILE A 198 13.11 -8.49 12.11
N TYR A 199 14.20 -7.97 12.64
CA TYR A 199 14.26 -6.62 13.20
C TYR A 199 14.60 -5.60 12.11
N SER A 200 13.92 -4.46 12.09
CA SER A 200 14.26 -3.32 11.23
C SER A 200 15.26 -2.40 11.92
N THR A 201 16.35 -2.08 11.25
CA THR A 201 17.33 -1.13 11.80
C THR A 201 16.93 0.31 11.51
N VAL A 202 17.15 1.16 12.50
CA VAL A 202 16.94 2.61 12.43
C VAL A 202 18.22 3.30 12.89
N GLU A 203 18.51 4.50 12.37
CA GLU A 203 19.63 5.32 12.83
C GLU A 203 19.52 5.56 14.33
N ASP A 204 20.64 5.50 15.02
CA ASP A 204 20.69 5.53 16.50
C ASP A 204 20.09 6.82 17.08
N ASN A 205 20.28 7.95 16.41
CA ASN A 205 19.73 9.25 16.77
C ASN A 205 18.21 9.36 16.55
N GLU A 206 17.66 8.58 15.61
CA GLU A 206 16.22 8.58 15.30
C GLU A 206 15.45 7.52 16.10
N PHE A 207 16.14 6.62 16.80
CA PHE A 207 15.52 5.46 17.45
C PHE A 207 14.43 5.83 18.46
N GLU A 208 14.66 6.91 19.24
CA GLU A 208 13.67 7.38 20.20
C GLU A 208 12.42 8.03 19.54
N ASP A 209 12.59 8.56 18.32
CA ASP A 209 11.50 9.22 17.61
C ASP A 209 10.56 8.25 16.90
N VAL A 210 11.04 7.05 16.57
CA VAL A 210 10.23 6.01 15.91
C VAL A 210 9.58 5.03 16.88
N LYS A 211 9.80 5.19 18.19
CA LYS A 211 9.13 4.38 19.21
C LYS A 211 7.60 4.58 19.18
N PRO A 212 6.84 3.53 19.51
CA PRO A 212 5.39 3.63 19.66
C PRO A 212 4.98 4.72 20.63
N GLY A 213 3.81 5.30 20.43
CA GLY A 213 3.25 6.34 21.30
C GLY A 213 3.43 7.77 20.79
N LYS A 214 4.02 7.97 19.60
CA LYS A 214 4.10 9.27 18.92
C LYS A 214 3.18 9.33 17.70
N LEU A 215 2.75 10.53 17.34
CA LEU A 215 1.96 10.79 16.12
C LEU A 215 2.90 10.96 14.93
N ASP A 216 3.50 9.86 14.50
CA ASP A 216 4.45 9.80 13.38
C ASP A 216 4.26 8.53 12.54
N TRP A 217 4.59 8.61 11.24
CA TRP A 217 4.50 7.47 10.32
C TRP A 217 5.38 6.29 10.71
N ASN A 218 6.48 6.55 11.35
CA ASN A 218 7.47 5.55 11.76
C ASN A 218 7.18 4.99 13.16
N ALA A 219 6.41 5.71 13.98
CA ALA A 219 6.04 5.31 15.33
C ALA A 219 4.96 4.19 15.36
N LYS A 220 5.18 3.12 14.61
CA LYS A 220 4.22 2.00 14.47
C LYS A 220 4.57 0.86 15.40
N ASN A 221 3.59 0.37 16.17
CA ASN A 221 3.72 -0.79 17.07
C ASN A 221 3.94 -2.15 16.35
N VAL A 222 3.97 -2.15 15.03
CA VAL A 222 3.95 -3.39 14.23
C VAL A 222 5.32 -3.86 13.74
N MET A 223 6.35 -3.00 13.84
CA MET A 223 7.69 -3.36 13.39
C MET A 223 8.63 -3.52 14.59
N PRO A 224 9.31 -4.65 14.75
CA PRO A 224 10.36 -4.80 15.75
C PRO A 224 11.57 -3.95 15.31
N LEU A 225 11.75 -2.82 15.97
CA LEU A 225 12.84 -1.89 15.70
C LEU A 225 14.07 -2.18 16.56
N ILE A 226 15.26 -1.94 16.01
CA ILE A 226 16.53 -2.01 16.73
C ILE A 226 17.45 -0.89 16.24
N LYS A 227 18.35 -0.41 17.10
CA LYS A 227 19.39 0.54 16.70
C LYS A 227 20.31 -0.06 15.64
N LYS A 228 20.68 0.72 14.65
CA LYS A 228 21.58 0.28 13.59
C LYS A 228 22.93 -0.19 14.15
N SER A 229 23.48 0.53 15.10
CA SER A 229 24.72 0.15 15.78
C SER A 229 24.65 -1.23 16.42
N THR A 230 23.53 -1.58 17.05
CA THR A 230 23.34 -2.90 17.67
C THR A 230 23.39 -4.02 16.62
N ALA A 231 22.67 -3.87 15.50
CA ALA A 231 22.66 -4.86 14.43
C ALA A 231 24.05 -4.97 13.73
N LEU A 232 24.71 -3.84 13.51
CA LEU A 232 26.02 -3.82 12.84
C LEU A 232 27.15 -4.35 13.74
N ASN A 233 27.02 -4.29 15.07
CA ASN A 233 27.99 -4.84 16.01
C ASN A 233 27.71 -6.29 16.44
N ASP A 234 26.59 -6.87 16.01
CA ASP A 234 26.31 -8.29 16.24
C ASP A 234 27.37 -9.15 15.56
N LYS A 235 27.91 -10.14 16.28
CA LYS A 235 29.08 -10.91 15.82
C LYS A 235 28.76 -11.95 14.77
N ASP A 236 27.55 -12.49 14.77
CA ASP A 236 27.15 -13.54 13.83
C ASP A 236 25.66 -13.46 13.51
N CYS A 237 25.33 -12.83 12.40
CA CYS A 237 23.95 -12.50 12.02
C CYS A 237 23.74 -12.50 10.51
N TYR A 238 22.46 -12.51 10.12
CA TYR A 238 22.06 -12.24 8.74
C TYR A 238 21.57 -10.79 8.62
N ILE A 239 22.05 -10.09 7.59
CA ILE A 239 21.60 -8.74 7.28
C ILE A 239 20.98 -8.71 5.87
N ILE A 240 19.79 -8.15 5.77
CA ILE A 240 19.04 -8.04 4.52
C ILE A 240 19.11 -6.60 4.04
N THR A 241 19.62 -6.40 2.83
CA THR A 241 19.64 -5.08 2.19
C THR A 241 18.74 -5.05 0.97
N LYS A 242 18.10 -3.90 0.71
CA LYS A 242 17.62 -3.63 -0.66
C LYS A 242 18.82 -3.46 -1.58
N ASN A 243 18.72 -4.00 -2.81
CA ASN A 243 19.82 -3.91 -3.77
C ASN A 243 20.26 -2.46 -4.04
N LYS A 244 19.33 -1.51 -3.98
CA LYS A 244 19.62 -0.06 -4.10
C LYS A 244 20.48 0.52 -2.95
N LYS A 245 20.61 -0.20 -1.82
CA LYS A 245 21.35 0.26 -0.63
C LYS A 245 22.64 -0.53 -0.38
N ILE A 246 23.04 -1.41 -1.28
CA ILE A 246 24.22 -2.27 -1.12
C ILE A 246 25.49 -1.44 -0.90
N ASP A 247 25.70 -0.41 -1.71
CA ASP A 247 26.94 0.40 -1.60
C ASP A 247 27.00 1.16 -0.28
N LYS A 248 25.87 1.74 0.16
CA LYS A 248 25.79 2.38 1.49
C LYS A 248 26.12 1.38 2.59
N PHE A 249 25.51 0.19 2.56
CA PHE A 249 25.75 -0.86 3.53
C PHE A 249 27.21 -1.32 3.57
N LYS A 250 27.81 -1.59 2.41
CA LYS A 250 29.23 -1.97 2.32
C LYS A 250 30.15 -0.91 2.90
N ASN A 251 29.88 0.37 2.62
CA ASN A 251 30.66 1.48 3.16
C ASN A 251 30.56 1.59 4.70
N GLU A 252 29.42 1.27 5.27
CA GLU A 252 29.25 1.28 6.73
C GLU A 252 29.94 0.09 7.40
N ILE A 253 29.74 -1.12 6.85
CA ILE A 253 30.37 -2.33 7.37
C ILE A 253 31.90 -2.28 7.29
N SER A 254 32.46 -1.70 6.23
CA SER A 254 33.94 -1.58 6.09
C SER A 254 34.60 -0.74 7.19
N LYS A 255 33.84 0.08 7.90
CA LYS A 255 34.33 0.87 9.06
C LYS A 255 34.36 0.04 10.34
N ILE A 256 33.76 -1.14 10.36
CA ILE A 256 33.70 -2.01 11.54
C ILE A 256 34.91 -2.96 11.53
N LYS A 257 35.79 -2.77 12.49
CA LYS A 257 37.02 -3.55 12.60
C LYS A 257 36.73 -5.05 12.81
N GLY A 258 37.30 -5.89 11.97
CA GLY A 258 37.16 -7.35 12.06
C GLY A 258 35.85 -7.90 11.48
N ALA A 259 34.96 -7.07 10.93
CA ALA A 259 33.76 -7.54 10.28
C ALA A 259 34.06 -8.17 8.91
N ASN A 260 33.51 -9.36 8.68
CA ASN A 260 33.53 -10.04 7.39
C ASN A 260 32.08 -10.25 6.94
N ILE A 261 31.80 -10.01 5.65
CA ILE A 261 30.47 -10.18 5.06
C ILE A 261 30.56 -11.05 3.82
N GLN A 262 29.64 -11.99 3.72
CA GLN A 262 29.48 -12.86 2.55
C GLN A 262 28.04 -12.82 2.05
N ILE A 263 27.84 -12.70 0.73
CA ILE A 263 26.51 -12.85 0.14
C ILE A 263 26.14 -14.33 0.22
N VAL A 264 24.99 -14.62 0.84
CA VAL A 264 24.46 -15.99 0.94
C VAL A 264 23.27 -16.20 0.02
N LYS A 265 22.50 -15.12 -0.28
CA LYS A 265 21.40 -15.15 -1.22
C LYS A 265 21.18 -13.75 -1.81
N SER A 266 20.84 -13.69 -3.09
CA SER A 266 20.42 -12.45 -3.73
C SER A 266 19.29 -12.74 -4.71
N ASP A 267 18.32 -11.82 -4.79
CA ASP A 267 17.28 -11.80 -5.81
C ASP A 267 17.21 -10.41 -6.48
N ALA A 268 16.18 -10.16 -7.28
CA ALA A 268 16.04 -8.90 -8.01
C ALA A 268 15.94 -7.66 -7.11
N SER A 269 15.47 -7.80 -5.88
CA SER A 269 15.17 -6.70 -4.97
C SER A 269 15.99 -6.67 -3.71
N TYR A 270 16.44 -7.84 -3.23
CA TYR A 270 17.09 -8.00 -1.93
C TYR A 270 18.34 -8.85 -2.01
N THR A 271 19.29 -8.56 -1.12
CA THR A 271 20.50 -9.35 -0.89
C THR A 271 20.60 -9.67 0.60
N ILE A 272 20.84 -10.94 0.93
CA ILE A 272 21.12 -11.43 2.28
C ILE A 272 22.63 -11.60 2.43
N TRP A 273 23.13 -11.02 3.48
CA TRP A 273 24.53 -11.10 3.88
C TRP A 273 24.64 -11.94 5.15
N HIS A 274 25.57 -12.84 5.19
CA HIS A 274 26.04 -13.43 6.43
C HIS A 274 27.21 -12.59 6.95
N LYS A 275 27.02 -11.96 8.09
CA LYS A 275 28.05 -11.18 8.76
C LYS A 275 28.66 -11.98 9.88
N THR A 276 29.98 -12.05 9.91
CA THR A 276 30.77 -12.61 11.01
C THR A 276 31.79 -11.59 11.49
N GLN A 277 32.12 -11.62 12.77
CA GLN A 277 33.14 -10.72 13.34
C GLN A 277 34.03 -11.52 14.29
N LYS A 278 35.33 -11.41 14.05
CA LYS A 278 36.37 -11.99 14.93
C LYS A 278 36.68 -11.11 16.12
#